data_0a6470982043d14661f48cacff17eafc
#
_entry.id   0a6470982043d14661f48cacff17eafc
#
_cell.length_a   1.000
_cell.length_b   1.000
_cell.length_c   1.000
_cell.angle_alpha   90.00
_cell.angle_beta   90.00
_cell.angle_gamma   90.00
#
_symmetry.space_group_name_H-M   'P 1'
#
loop_
_entity.id
_entity.type
_entity.pdbx_description
1 polymer ?
#
loop_
_entity_poly.entity_id
_entity_poly.type
_entity_poly.pdbx_seq_one_letter_code
_entity_poly.pdbx_strand_id
1 'polypeptide(L)'
;MREQARRLIFALYHIDETYYLNEKNKKLSDAELCVMYALDDGNPHSQREISQEWLLPKTSVNTIVKRWEKEGFLIMTPIAGKRREMNIMLTDAGRAYAKDFMGFLYRAEDKALKKTLARYSDTFIEAIEFFGASLQEAFSEEQDTEDGKRGSDQG
;
A
#
# COMPACT_ATOMS: atom_id res chain seq x y z
N MET A 1 -18.48 -9.29 -19.79
CA MET A 1 -17.61 -9.64 -18.65
C MET A 1 -16.14 -9.71 -19.04
N ARG A 2 -15.66 -10.62 -19.89
CA ARG A 2 -14.21 -10.77 -20.19
C ARG A 2 -13.57 -9.56 -20.86
N GLU A 3 -14.28 -8.84 -21.71
CA GLU A 3 -13.78 -7.60 -22.31
C GLU A 3 -13.63 -6.48 -21.30
N GLN A 4 -14.61 -6.32 -20.40
CA GLN A 4 -14.55 -5.34 -19.30
C GLN A 4 -13.38 -5.65 -18.37
N ALA A 5 -13.20 -6.93 -18.00
CA ALA A 5 -12.06 -7.34 -17.18
C ALA A 5 -10.72 -7.01 -17.87
N ARG A 6 -10.59 -7.32 -19.18
CA ARG A 6 -9.37 -6.99 -19.95
C ARG A 6 -9.08 -5.49 -19.95
N ARG A 7 -10.08 -4.65 -20.19
CA ARG A 7 -9.94 -3.19 -20.19
C ARG A 7 -9.53 -2.67 -18.81
N LEU A 8 -10.13 -3.20 -17.75
CA LEU A 8 -9.80 -2.83 -16.38
C LEU A 8 -8.36 -3.23 -16.03
N ILE A 9 -8.00 -4.50 -16.25
CA ILE A 9 -6.63 -4.98 -15.96
C ILE A 9 -5.58 -4.22 -16.78
N PHE A 10 -5.88 -3.90 -18.04
CA PHE A 10 -4.99 -3.08 -18.86
C PHE A 10 -4.81 -1.66 -18.28
N ALA A 11 -5.90 -1.05 -17.78
CA ALA A 11 -5.83 0.26 -17.14
C ALA A 11 -5.01 0.24 -15.84
N LEU A 12 -5.22 -0.78 -15.00
CA LEU A 12 -4.44 -0.97 -13.76
C LEU A 12 -2.95 -1.19 -14.07
N TYR A 13 -2.63 -2.03 -15.06
CA TYR A 13 -1.25 -2.23 -15.50
C TYR A 13 -0.60 -0.93 -16.01
N HIS A 14 -1.33 -0.11 -16.76
CA HIS A 14 -0.82 1.19 -17.21
C HIS A 14 -0.57 2.17 -16.05
N ILE A 15 -1.38 2.12 -15.01
CA ILE A 15 -1.15 2.91 -13.80
C ILE A 15 0.15 2.47 -13.13
N ASP A 16 0.30 1.17 -12.88
CA ASP A 16 1.49 0.57 -12.27
C ASP A 16 2.76 0.89 -13.07
N GLU A 17 2.75 0.66 -14.38
CA GLU A 17 3.86 0.97 -15.27
C GLU A 17 4.19 2.47 -15.30
N THR A 18 3.19 3.34 -15.18
CA THR A 18 3.40 4.79 -15.10
C THR A 18 4.16 5.17 -13.85
N TYR A 19 3.84 4.58 -12.70
CA TYR A 19 4.61 4.74 -11.48
C TYR A 19 6.04 4.23 -11.69
N TYR A 20 6.20 2.98 -12.13
CA TYR A 20 7.51 2.36 -12.35
C TYR A 20 8.43 3.19 -13.26
N LEU A 21 7.92 3.68 -14.39
CA LEU A 21 8.72 4.47 -15.35
C LEU A 21 9.13 5.85 -14.80
N ASN A 22 8.33 6.46 -13.95
CA ASN A 22 8.61 7.77 -13.37
C ASN A 22 9.42 7.70 -12.06
N GLU A 23 9.55 6.51 -11.52
CA GLU A 23 10.32 6.23 -10.32
C GLU A 23 11.78 5.78 -10.61
N LYS A 24 12.24 5.81 -11.86
CA LYS A 24 13.59 5.38 -12.27
C LYS A 24 14.75 6.04 -11.52
N ASN A 25 14.52 7.15 -10.83
CA ASN A 25 15.48 7.79 -9.95
C ASN A 25 15.28 7.42 -8.47
N LYS A 26 14.56 6.32 -8.18
CA LYS A 26 14.18 5.91 -6.82
C LYS A 26 15.38 5.63 -5.94
N LYS A 27 15.34 6.28 -4.80
CA LYS A 27 16.11 5.89 -3.61
C LYS A 27 15.35 4.87 -2.75
N LEU A 28 14.07 4.64 -2.99
CA LEU A 28 13.20 3.74 -2.22
C LEU A 28 12.71 2.56 -3.08
N SER A 29 12.59 1.39 -2.46
CA SER A 29 11.87 0.25 -3.01
C SER A 29 10.35 0.44 -2.89
N ASP A 30 9.56 -0.35 -3.61
CA ASP A 30 8.09 -0.30 -3.54
C ASP A 30 7.56 -0.49 -2.11
N ALA A 31 8.15 -1.40 -1.35
CA ALA A 31 7.80 -1.60 0.05
C ALA A 31 8.11 -0.38 0.92
N GLU A 32 9.22 0.30 0.68
CA GLU A 32 9.57 1.55 1.37
C GLU A 32 8.64 2.68 1.01
N LEU A 33 8.24 2.76 -0.25
CA LEU A 33 7.25 3.72 -0.72
C LEU A 33 5.90 3.52 0.00
N CYS A 34 5.40 2.29 0.07
CA CYS A 34 4.17 1.96 0.79
C CYS A 34 4.27 2.31 2.30
N VAL A 35 5.40 1.98 2.95
CA VAL A 35 5.62 2.36 4.36
C VAL A 35 5.65 3.88 4.54
N MET A 36 6.22 4.63 3.58
CA MET A 36 6.22 6.09 3.63
C MET A 36 4.81 6.67 3.48
N TYR A 37 4.01 6.16 2.53
CA TYR A 37 2.59 6.55 2.40
C TYR A 37 1.82 6.30 3.69
N ALA A 38 2.04 5.13 4.33
CA ALA A 38 1.37 4.79 5.58
C ALA A 38 1.71 5.75 6.73
N LEU A 39 2.92 6.30 6.76
CA LEU A 39 3.41 7.12 7.88
C LEU A 39 3.29 8.63 7.65
N ASP A 40 3.09 9.06 6.40
CA ASP A 40 3.06 10.49 6.04
C ASP A 40 1.67 11.14 6.25
N ASP A 41 0.71 10.37 6.75
CA ASP A 41 -0.62 10.88 7.17
C ASP A 41 -0.59 11.63 8.49
N GLY A 42 0.56 11.61 9.20
CA GLY A 42 0.78 12.27 10.49
C GLY A 42 0.22 11.53 11.71
N ASN A 43 -0.35 10.34 11.52
CA ASN A 43 -0.90 9.51 12.59
C ASN A 43 0.11 8.44 13.07
N PRO A 44 -0.03 7.94 14.30
CA PRO A 44 0.74 6.80 14.76
C PRO A 44 0.20 5.49 14.17
N HIS A 45 1.08 4.66 13.62
CA HIS A 45 0.76 3.33 13.09
C HIS A 45 1.61 2.25 13.75
N SER A 46 1.07 1.05 13.91
CA SER A 46 1.86 -0.13 14.28
C SER A 46 2.41 -0.83 13.03
N GLN A 47 3.52 -1.60 13.17
CA GLN A 47 4.04 -2.42 12.08
C GLN A 47 2.98 -3.42 11.57
N ARG A 48 2.09 -3.87 12.45
CA ARG A 48 1.01 -4.79 12.10
C ARG A 48 -0.02 -4.12 11.18
N GLU A 49 -0.47 -2.91 11.53
CA GLU A 49 -1.39 -2.13 10.71
C GLU A 49 -0.80 -1.87 9.33
N ILE A 50 0.43 -1.34 9.25
CA ILE A 50 1.12 -1.12 7.97
C ILE A 50 1.19 -2.40 7.13
N SER A 51 1.58 -3.53 7.75
CA SER A 51 1.67 -4.81 7.05
C SER A 51 0.32 -5.30 6.51
N GLN A 52 -0.75 -5.10 7.27
CA GLN A 52 -2.10 -5.56 6.89
C GLN A 52 -2.74 -4.65 5.83
N GLU A 53 -2.70 -3.34 6.03
CA GLU A 53 -3.33 -2.37 5.13
C GLU A 53 -2.63 -2.30 3.77
N TRP A 54 -1.31 -2.37 3.76
CA TRP A 54 -0.52 -2.28 2.53
C TRP A 54 -0.11 -3.65 1.97
N LEU A 55 -0.64 -4.74 2.51
CA LEU A 55 -0.37 -6.12 2.07
C LEU A 55 1.13 -6.45 2.00
N LEU A 56 1.94 -5.86 2.89
CA LEU A 56 3.38 -6.06 2.93
C LEU A 56 3.76 -7.21 3.85
N PRO A 57 4.80 -8.00 3.51
CA PRO A 57 5.36 -8.99 4.44
C PRO A 57 5.83 -8.30 5.73
N LYS A 58 5.48 -8.88 6.90
CA LYS A 58 5.90 -8.36 8.22
C LYS A 58 7.42 -8.18 8.35
N THR A 59 8.19 -9.07 7.72
CA THR A 59 9.65 -9.02 7.69
C THR A 59 10.16 -7.79 6.94
N SER A 60 9.52 -7.43 5.82
CA SER A 60 9.87 -6.23 5.04
C SER A 60 9.60 -4.96 5.84
N VAL A 61 8.39 -4.83 6.43
CA VAL A 61 8.03 -3.70 7.28
C VAL A 61 9.01 -3.55 8.45
N ASN A 62 9.31 -4.65 9.17
CA ASN A 62 10.25 -4.62 10.29
C ASN A 62 11.67 -4.18 9.89
N THR A 63 12.14 -4.63 8.72
CA THR A 63 13.47 -4.25 8.20
C THR A 63 13.54 -2.76 7.89
N ILE A 64 12.51 -2.23 7.21
CA ILE A 64 12.41 -0.81 6.84
C ILE A 64 12.34 0.05 8.11
N VAL A 65 11.44 -0.29 9.03
CA VAL A 65 11.22 0.45 10.28
C VAL A 65 12.51 0.53 11.11
N LYS A 66 13.20 -0.59 11.31
CA LYS A 66 14.47 -0.63 12.06
C LYS A 66 15.57 0.23 11.40
N ARG A 67 15.64 0.20 10.08
CA ARG A 67 16.61 1.02 9.35
C ARG A 67 16.30 2.51 9.52
N TRP A 68 15.07 2.92 9.28
CA TRP A 68 14.65 4.31 9.37
C TRP A 68 14.66 4.87 10.81
N GLU A 69 14.40 4.01 11.80
CA GLU A 69 14.63 4.37 13.22
C GLU A 69 16.11 4.68 13.47
N LYS A 70 17.01 3.81 13.01
CA LYS A 70 18.46 4.01 13.13
C LYS A 70 18.95 5.27 12.40
N GLU A 71 18.33 5.61 11.28
CA GLU A 71 18.60 6.83 10.51
C GLU A 71 17.98 8.08 11.14
N GLY A 72 17.18 7.93 12.20
CA GLY A 72 16.51 9.03 12.89
C GLY A 72 15.26 9.57 12.19
N PHE A 73 14.75 8.86 11.20
CA PHE A 73 13.53 9.25 10.50
C PHE A 73 12.25 8.84 11.22
N LEU A 74 12.34 7.86 12.11
CA LEU A 74 11.20 7.34 12.88
C LEU A 74 11.44 7.45 14.37
N ILE A 75 10.34 7.61 15.11
CA ILE A 75 10.26 7.41 16.54
C ILE A 75 9.24 6.30 16.82
N MET A 76 9.60 5.42 17.78
CA MET A 76 8.71 4.35 18.24
C MET A 76 8.33 4.59 19.71
N THR A 77 7.03 4.51 19.99
CA THR A 77 6.49 4.67 21.35
C THR A 77 5.63 3.46 21.73
N PRO A 78 5.69 2.98 23.00
CA PRO A 78 4.86 1.86 23.43
C PRO A 78 3.36 2.14 23.28
N ILE A 79 2.60 1.13 22.86
CA ILE A 79 1.14 1.21 22.86
C ILE A 79 0.62 0.76 24.23
N ALA A 80 -0.20 1.60 24.89
CA ALA A 80 -0.79 1.27 26.18
C ALA A 80 -1.56 -0.06 26.12
N GLY A 81 -1.28 -0.95 27.06
CA GLY A 81 -1.93 -2.27 27.14
C GLY A 81 -1.43 -3.33 26.15
N LYS A 82 -0.48 -3.01 25.25
CA LYS A 82 0.11 -3.95 24.30
C LYS A 82 1.60 -4.16 24.56
N ARG A 83 1.98 -5.36 24.97
CA ARG A 83 3.35 -5.64 25.45
C ARG A 83 4.44 -5.58 24.38
N ARG A 84 4.11 -5.77 23.10
CA ARG A 84 5.08 -5.90 22.00
C ARG A 84 4.79 -5.02 20.79
N GLU A 85 3.69 -4.29 20.80
CA GLU A 85 3.34 -3.39 19.71
C GLU A 85 3.80 -1.97 20.04
N MET A 86 4.35 -1.30 19.04
CA MET A 86 4.84 0.06 19.13
C MET A 86 4.11 0.93 18.12
N ASN A 87 3.76 2.13 18.51
CA ASN A 87 3.37 3.19 17.60
C ASN A 87 4.62 3.73 16.91
N ILE A 88 4.54 3.89 15.62
CA ILE A 88 5.59 4.42 14.75
C ILE A 88 5.09 5.74 14.17
N MET A 89 5.92 6.76 14.21
CA MET A 89 5.65 8.07 13.62
C MET A 89 6.91 8.62 12.97
N LEU A 90 6.75 9.46 11.96
CA LEU A 90 7.85 10.23 11.39
C LEU A 90 8.35 11.29 12.39
N THR A 91 9.65 11.42 12.51
CA THR A 91 10.30 12.56 13.16
C THR A 91 10.26 13.79 12.25
N ASP A 92 10.71 14.96 12.70
CA ASP A 92 10.87 16.14 11.83
C ASP A 92 11.84 15.86 10.68
N ALA A 93 12.92 15.11 10.93
CA ALA A 93 13.85 14.65 9.90
C ALA A 93 13.17 13.69 8.91
N GLY A 94 12.33 12.76 9.42
CA GLY A 94 11.55 11.85 8.60
C GLY A 94 10.53 12.57 7.72
N ARG A 95 9.83 13.56 8.26
CA ARG A 95 8.90 14.41 7.48
C ARG A 95 9.61 15.23 6.41
N ALA A 96 10.79 15.77 6.72
CA ALA A 96 11.59 16.48 5.73
C ALA A 96 12.05 15.54 4.59
N TYR A 97 12.48 14.34 4.93
CA TYR A 97 12.85 13.29 3.98
C TYR A 97 11.66 12.87 3.11
N ALA A 98 10.49 12.61 3.73
CA ALA A 98 9.25 12.29 3.02
C ALA A 98 8.88 13.39 2.02
N LYS A 99 8.87 14.64 2.45
CA LYS A 99 8.54 15.80 1.60
C LYS A 99 9.48 15.95 0.39
N ASP A 100 10.77 15.76 0.59
CA ASP A 100 11.76 15.82 -0.49
C ASP A 100 11.55 14.70 -1.50
N PHE A 101 11.31 13.51 -1.01
CA PHE A 101 11.16 12.31 -1.80
C PHE A 101 9.80 12.19 -2.48
N MET A 102 8.70 12.36 -1.72
CA MET A 102 7.33 12.18 -2.18
C MET A 102 6.78 13.41 -2.92
N GLY A 103 7.41 14.56 -2.77
CA GLY A 103 6.85 15.82 -3.26
C GLY A 103 6.62 15.88 -4.78
N PHE A 104 7.44 15.21 -5.60
CA PHE A 104 7.19 15.09 -7.04
C PHE A 104 5.99 14.19 -7.32
N LEU A 105 5.93 13.06 -6.63
CA LEU A 105 4.88 12.06 -6.77
C LEU A 105 3.52 12.63 -6.38
N TYR A 106 3.40 13.23 -5.21
CA TYR A 106 2.17 13.88 -4.74
C TYR A 106 1.66 14.96 -5.70
N ARG A 107 2.55 15.79 -6.25
CA ARG A 107 2.12 16.78 -7.25
C ARG A 107 1.58 16.17 -8.54
N ALA A 108 2.10 15.02 -8.96
CA ALA A 108 1.58 14.30 -10.12
C ALA A 108 0.24 13.67 -9.83
N GLU A 109 0.11 13.00 -8.68
CA GLU A 109 -1.12 12.39 -8.19
C GLU A 109 -2.24 13.42 -7.99
N ASP A 110 -1.97 14.53 -7.31
CA ASP A 110 -2.93 15.63 -7.11
C ASP A 110 -3.49 16.13 -8.44
N LYS A 111 -2.64 16.30 -9.45
CA LYS A 111 -3.08 16.74 -10.77
C LYS A 111 -3.95 15.69 -11.47
N ALA A 112 -3.61 14.43 -11.37
CA ALA A 112 -4.36 13.32 -11.95
C ALA A 112 -5.70 13.15 -11.24
N LEU A 113 -5.70 13.09 -9.90
CA LEU A 113 -6.89 12.98 -9.08
C LEU A 113 -7.84 14.16 -9.29
N LYS A 114 -7.36 15.40 -9.29
CA LYS A 114 -8.19 16.56 -9.54
C LYS A 114 -8.96 16.48 -10.86
N LYS A 115 -8.34 15.99 -11.94
CA LYS A 115 -9.02 15.78 -13.23
C LYS A 115 -10.02 14.62 -13.17
N THR A 116 -9.67 13.56 -12.49
CA THR A 116 -10.49 12.35 -12.40
C THR A 116 -11.73 12.60 -11.56
N LEU A 117 -11.56 13.19 -10.38
CA LEU A 117 -12.67 13.48 -9.46
C LEU A 117 -13.61 14.57 -9.98
N ALA A 118 -13.12 15.54 -10.77
CA ALA A 118 -13.97 16.49 -11.45
C ALA A 118 -14.92 15.84 -12.47
N ARG A 119 -14.56 14.66 -13.01
CA ARG A 119 -15.38 13.93 -13.99
C ARG A 119 -16.22 12.81 -13.38
N TYR A 120 -15.69 12.12 -12.38
CA TYR A 120 -16.26 10.86 -11.85
C TYR A 120 -16.61 10.93 -10.36
N SER A 121 -16.36 12.07 -9.69
CA SER A 121 -16.50 12.23 -8.23
C SER A 121 -15.70 11.19 -7.43
N ASP A 122 -15.90 11.16 -6.11
CA ASP A 122 -15.26 10.18 -5.20
C ASP A 122 -15.71 8.72 -5.47
N THR A 123 -16.81 8.54 -6.16
CA THR A 123 -17.30 7.22 -6.62
C THR A 123 -16.26 6.45 -7.42
N PHE A 124 -15.33 7.14 -8.06
CA PHE A 124 -14.19 6.51 -8.73
C PHE A 124 -13.30 5.73 -7.75
N ILE A 125 -12.97 6.34 -6.62
CA ILE A 125 -12.12 5.71 -5.58
C ILE A 125 -12.88 4.55 -4.95
N GLU A 126 -14.12 4.77 -4.52
CA GLU A 126 -15.00 3.76 -3.95
C GLU A 126 -15.16 2.53 -4.85
N ALA A 127 -15.27 2.75 -6.17
CA ALA A 127 -15.39 1.66 -7.13
C ALA A 127 -14.10 0.83 -7.24
N ILE A 128 -12.93 1.44 -7.17
CA ILE A 128 -11.63 0.73 -7.18
C ILE A 128 -11.45 -0.06 -5.88
N GLU A 129 -11.76 0.53 -4.74
CA GLU A 129 -11.71 -0.13 -3.42
C GLU A 129 -12.65 -1.34 -3.38
N PHE A 130 -13.89 -1.17 -3.82
CA PHE A 130 -14.87 -2.25 -3.88
C PHE A 130 -14.42 -3.38 -4.81
N PHE A 131 -13.88 -3.04 -5.98
CA PHE A 131 -13.35 -4.04 -6.91
C PHE A 131 -12.18 -4.83 -6.29
N GLY A 132 -11.26 -4.15 -5.60
CA GLY A 132 -10.12 -4.78 -4.93
C GLY A 132 -10.57 -5.77 -3.86
N ALA A 133 -11.51 -5.39 -3.00
CA ALA A 133 -12.08 -6.25 -1.96
C ALA A 133 -12.82 -7.46 -2.57
N SER A 134 -13.65 -7.23 -3.58
CA SER A 134 -14.40 -8.30 -4.27
C SER A 134 -13.47 -9.29 -4.98
N LEU A 135 -12.36 -8.81 -5.55
CA LEU A 135 -11.37 -9.67 -6.19
C LEU A 135 -10.65 -10.57 -5.18
N GLN A 136 -10.30 -10.02 -4.01
CA GLN A 136 -9.68 -10.77 -2.93
C GLN A 136 -10.60 -11.89 -2.41
N GLU A 137 -11.89 -11.59 -2.21
CA GLU A 137 -12.91 -12.57 -1.81
C GLU A 137 -13.05 -13.68 -2.85
N ALA A 138 -13.20 -13.33 -4.13
CA ALA A 138 -13.31 -14.29 -5.21
C ALA A 138 -12.11 -15.23 -5.32
N PHE A 139 -10.88 -14.72 -5.15
CA PHE A 139 -9.70 -15.57 -5.14
C PHE A 139 -9.68 -16.53 -3.95
N SER A 140 -10.13 -16.11 -2.78
CA SER A 140 -10.22 -16.99 -1.60
C SER A 140 -11.21 -18.13 -1.84
N GLU A 141 -12.38 -17.84 -2.39
CA GLU A 141 -13.41 -18.85 -2.74
C GLU A 141 -12.90 -19.87 -3.78
N GLU A 142 -12.20 -19.42 -4.82
CA GLU A 142 -11.63 -20.31 -5.83
C GLU A 142 -10.54 -21.23 -5.26
N GLN A 143 -9.69 -20.70 -4.36
CA GLN A 143 -8.66 -21.50 -3.68
C GLN A 143 -9.29 -22.59 -2.80
N ASP A 144 -10.28 -22.26 -1.98
CA ASP A 144 -10.99 -23.23 -1.15
C ASP A 144 -11.65 -24.33 -1.99
N THR A 145 -12.19 -23.97 -3.15
CA THR A 145 -12.81 -24.91 -4.10
C THR A 145 -11.78 -25.86 -4.72
N GLU A 146 -10.59 -25.38 -5.06
CA GLU A 146 -9.50 -26.22 -5.60
C GLU A 146 -8.93 -27.17 -4.55
N ASP A 147 -8.73 -26.69 -3.33
CA ASP A 147 -8.21 -27.52 -2.23
C ASP A 147 -9.22 -28.60 -1.80
N GLY A 148 -10.51 -28.28 -1.80
CA GLY A 148 -11.59 -29.24 -1.58
C GLY A 148 -11.63 -30.37 -2.62
N LYS A 149 -11.36 -30.06 -3.91
CA LYS A 149 -11.26 -31.06 -4.98
C LYS A 149 -10.03 -31.98 -4.86
N ARG A 150 -8.89 -31.44 -4.47
CA ARG A 150 -7.64 -32.23 -4.27
C ARG A 150 -7.74 -33.17 -3.08
N GLY A 151 -8.48 -32.80 -2.03
CA GLY A 151 -8.72 -33.65 -0.86
C GLY A 151 -9.66 -34.82 -1.14
N SER A 152 -10.57 -34.72 -2.11
CA SER A 152 -11.53 -35.78 -2.47
C SER A 152 -10.97 -36.83 -3.44
N ASP A 153 -9.89 -36.55 -4.15
CA ASP A 153 -9.25 -37.49 -5.10
C ASP A 153 -8.18 -38.43 -4.46
N GLN A 154 -7.92 -38.27 -3.15
CA GLN A 154 -6.96 -39.09 -2.39
C GLN A 154 -7.60 -40.03 -1.38
N GLY A 155 -8.94 -40.26 -1.46
CA GLY A 155 -9.69 -41.13 -0.56
C GLY A 155 -10.05 -42.49 -1.17
#